data_1d1cae435807fbd4e2b72ecf103534c7
#
_entry.id   1d1cae435807fbd4e2b72ecf103534c7
#
_cell.length_a   1.000
_cell.length_b   1.000
_cell.length_c   1.000
_cell.angle_alpha   90.00
_cell.angle_beta   90.00
_cell.angle_gamma   90.00
#
_symmetry.space_group_name_H-M   'P 1'
#
loop_
_entity.id
_entity.type
_entity.pdbx_description
1 polymer ?
#
loop_
_entity_poly.entity_id
_entity_poly.type
_entity_poly.pdbx_seq_one_letter_code
_entity_poly.pdbx_strand_id
1 'polypeptide(L)'
;MTTGRCRVAVFASGRGSNFKALAERCQDPAFSCAVACLVTDDPAAPAITVARDFQIPVHVIDAGPRRGRLRPGAEADIVRHCRDEDVQLIVLAGFMRILEGDVLDAFTGRVMNIHPSLLPSFKGLSAQRQAFEYGVKIAGCTVHFVDASLDGGPIILQSAIAVHDNDDAEMLRERILVEEHRILARAADLFARGRLRIEERRVLGTED
;
A
#
# COMPACT_ATOMS: atom_id res chain seq x y z
N MET A 1 12.81 13.15 -19.47
CA MET A 1 11.45 12.84 -18.98
C MET A 1 11.09 11.50 -19.60
N THR A 2 10.99 10.45 -18.80
CA THR A 2 10.59 9.11 -19.29
C THR A 2 9.15 9.18 -19.76
N THR A 3 8.93 8.94 -21.05
CA THR A 3 7.61 8.97 -21.73
C THR A 3 6.74 7.73 -21.40
N GLY A 4 7.02 7.03 -20.32
CA GLY A 4 6.33 5.82 -19.88
C GLY A 4 5.55 6.03 -18.58
N ARG A 5 4.57 5.14 -18.35
CA ARG A 5 3.80 5.08 -17.09
C ARG A 5 4.71 4.72 -15.91
N CYS A 6 4.43 5.28 -14.73
CA CYS A 6 5.16 4.97 -13.50
C CYS A 6 5.04 3.47 -13.18
N ARG A 7 6.17 2.77 -13.03
CA ARG A 7 6.23 1.34 -12.74
C ARG A 7 6.12 1.11 -11.23
N VAL A 8 5.08 0.39 -10.82
CA VAL A 8 4.70 0.18 -9.42
C VAL A 8 4.93 -1.28 -9.02
N ALA A 9 5.70 -1.52 -7.97
CA ALA A 9 5.70 -2.82 -7.28
C ALA A 9 4.63 -2.80 -6.19
N VAL A 10 3.76 -3.81 -6.16
CA VAL A 10 2.78 -3.97 -5.08
C VAL A 10 3.22 -5.09 -4.15
N PHE A 11 3.24 -4.82 -2.84
CA PHE A 11 3.60 -5.79 -1.82
C PHE A 11 2.34 -6.24 -1.09
N ALA A 12 2.08 -7.54 -1.07
CA ALA A 12 0.90 -8.11 -0.42
C ALA A 12 1.17 -9.51 0.12
N SER A 13 0.76 -9.78 1.37
CA SER A 13 0.91 -11.08 2.05
C SER A 13 -0.39 -11.91 2.07
N GLY A 14 -1.51 -11.37 1.58
CA GLY A 14 -2.83 -11.97 1.73
C GLY A 14 -3.70 -11.94 0.48
N ARG A 15 -4.99 -11.62 0.64
CA ARG A 15 -6.01 -11.65 -0.44
C ARG A 15 -5.70 -10.75 -1.63
N GLY A 16 -5.00 -9.64 -1.42
CA GLY A 16 -4.61 -8.73 -2.48
C GLY A 16 -5.76 -7.90 -3.08
N SER A 17 -6.79 -7.55 -2.31
CA SER A 17 -7.92 -6.76 -2.82
C SER A 17 -7.50 -5.36 -3.29
N ASN A 18 -6.66 -4.67 -2.51
CA ASN A 18 -6.07 -3.39 -2.90
C ASN A 18 -5.16 -3.53 -4.13
N PHE A 19 -4.38 -4.62 -4.20
CA PHE A 19 -3.57 -4.94 -5.38
C PHE A 19 -4.46 -5.13 -6.62
N LYS A 20 -5.54 -5.92 -6.50
CA LYS A 20 -6.50 -6.15 -7.59
C LYS A 20 -7.10 -4.83 -8.09
N ALA A 21 -7.60 -4.00 -7.17
CA ALA A 21 -8.19 -2.71 -7.53
C ALA A 21 -7.19 -1.78 -8.25
N LEU A 22 -5.92 -1.76 -7.81
CA LEU A 22 -4.88 -0.98 -8.48
C LEU A 22 -4.54 -1.58 -9.86
N ALA A 23 -4.45 -2.92 -10.00
CA ALA A 23 -4.19 -3.60 -11.27
C ALA A 23 -5.32 -3.34 -12.28
N GLU A 24 -6.59 -3.41 -11.86
CA GLU A 24 -7.75 -3.05 -12.67
C GLU A 24 -7.67 -1.59 -13.15
N ARG A 25 -7.33 -0.67 -12.25
CA ARG A 25 -7.18 0.75 -12.61
C ARG A 25 -6.04 0.97 -13.60
N CYS A 26 -4.99 0.18 -13.51
CA CYS A 26 -3.85 0.22 -14.44
C CYS A 26 -4.19 -0.30 -15.86
N GLN A 27 -5.35 -0.93 -16.09
CA GLN A 27 -5.80 -1.29 -17.46
C GLN A 27 -6.23 -0.07 -18.28
N ASP A 28 -6.61 1.03 -17.62
CA ASP A 28 -6.91 2.28 -18.29
C ASP A 28 -5.61 2.93 -18.82
N PRO A 29 -5.44 3.11 -20.15
CA PRO A 29 -4.26 3.74 -20.72
C PRO A 29 -4.01 5.19 -20.25
N ALA A 30 -5.05 5.89 -19.80
CA ALA A 30 -4.96 7.25 -19.28
C ALA A 30 -4.44 7.30 -17.84
N PHE A 31 -4.39 6.17 -17.14
CA PHE A 31 -3.86 6.10 -15.78
C PHE A 31 -2.32 6.12 -15.79
N SER A 32 -1.72 6.95 -14.95
CA SER A 32 -0.29 7.25 -15.01
C SER A 32 0.62 6.14 -14.46
N CYS A 33 0.04 5.05 -13.91
CA CYS A 33 0.79 3.92 -13.35
C CYS A 33 0.60 2.64 -14.17
N ALA A 34 1.58 1.74 -14.06
CA ALA A 34 1.52 0.35 -14.48
C ALA A 34 2.08 -0.54 -13.37
N VAL A 35 1.40 -1.62 -13.02
CA VAL A 35 1.98 -2.58 -12.05
C VAL A 35 3.07 -3.38 -12.75
N ALA A 36 4.30 -3.26 -12.22
CA ALA A 36 5.48 -3.96 -12.72
C ALA A 36 5.57 -5.37 -12.15
N CYS A 37 5.33 -5.54 -10.85
CA CYS A 37 5.37 -6.84 -10.19
C CYS A 37 4.56 -6.87 -8.89
N LEU A 38 4.22 -8.08 -8.46
CA LEU A 38 3.79 -8.40 -7.10
C LEU A 38 4.99 -8.95 -6.32
N VAL A 39 5.21 -8.43 -5.11
CA VAL A 39 6.13 -9.02 -4.13
C VAL A 39 5.31 -9.59 -2.98
N THR A 40 5.56 -10.84 -2.62
CA THR A 40 4.87 -11.50 -1.50
C THR A 40 5.85 -12.32 -0.67
N ASP A 41 5.58 -12.44 0.63
CA ASP A 41 6.32 -13.28 1.59
C ASP A 41 5.63 -14.62 1.86
N ASP A 42 4.48 -14.87 1.19
CA ASP A 42 3.72 -16.12 1.32
C ASP A 42 3.52 -16.75 -0.08
N PRO A 43 4.14 -17.90 -0.36
CA PRO A 43 3.95 -18.60 -1.64
C PRO A 43 2.52 -19.09 -1.87
N ALA A 44 1.67 -19.12 -0.83
CA ALA A 44 0.26 -19.47 -0.91
C ALA A 44 -0.67 -18.24 -0.92
N ALA A 45 -0.14 -17.02 -0.97
CA ALA A 45 -0.96 -15.80 -0.95
C ALA A 45 -1.97 -15.79 -2.12
N PRO A 46 -3.28 -15.59 -1.87
CA PRO A 46 -4.28 -15.49 -2.93
C PRO A 46 -4.00 -14.34 -3.93
N ALA A 47 -3.23 -13.32 -3.53
CA ALA A 47 -2.74 -12.27 -4.41
C ALA A 47 -1.96 -12.80 -5.63
N ILE A 48 -1.33 -13.99 -5.53
CA ILE A 48 -0.61 -14.64 -6.65
C ILE A 48 -1.58 -15.01 -7.78
N THR A 49 -2.79 -15.46 -7.44
CA THR A 49 -3.83 -15.75 -8.45
C THR A 49 -4.23 -14.47 -9.17
N VAL A 50 -4.46 -13.38 -8.41
CA VAL A 50 -4.73 -12.07 -9.01
C VAL A 50 -3.61 -11.64 -9.96
N ALA A 51 -2.34 -11.80 -9.56
CA ALA A 51 -1.21 -11.44 -10.42
C ALA A 51 -1.20 -12.23 -11.73
N ARG A 52 -1.52 -13.54 -11.69
CA ARG A 52 -1.63 -14.39 -12.89
C ARG A 52 -2.73 -13.93 -13.83
N ASP A 53 -3.90 -13.58 -13.29
CA ASP A 53 -5.05 -13.10 -14.09
C ASP A 53 -4.72 -11.82 -14.86
N PHE A 54 -3.87 -10.96 -14.29
CA PHE A 54 -3.39 -9.72 -14.91
C PHE A 54 -2.04 -9.86 -15.63
N GLN A 55 -1.46 -11.08 -15.70
CA GLN A 55 -0.15 -11.34 -16.30
C GLN A 55 0.99 -10.50 -15.67
N ILE A 56 0.89 -10.25 -14.35
CA ILE A 56 1.87 -9.49 -13.57
C ILE A 56 2.92 -10.45 -13.01
N PRO A 57 4.24 -10.18 -13.20
CA PRO A 57 5.32 -10.94 -12.59
C PRO A 57 5.18 -11.04 -11.06
N VAL A 58 5.56 -12.20 -10.49
CA VAL A 58 5.48 -12.46 -9.04
C VAL A 58 6.86 -12.79 -8.50
N HIS A 59 7.28 -12.08 -7.48
CA HIS A 59 8.48 -12.37 -6.70
C HIS A 59 8.08 -12.84 -5.30
N VAL A 60 8.28 -14.14 -5.03
CA VAL A 60 8.10 -14.70 -3.68
C VAL A 60 9.42 -14.57 -2.93
N ILE A 61 9.44 -13.77 -1.88
CA ILE A 61 10.63 -13.54 -1.07
C ILE A 61 10.68 -14.51 0.12
N ASP A 62 11.86 -15.00 0.44
CA ASP A 62 12.11 -15.68 1.71
C ASP A 62 12.20 -14.65 2.84
N ALA A 63 11.10 -14.43 3.53
CA ALA A 63 11.03 -13.47 4.63
C ALA A 63 11.62 -14.01 5.96
N GLY A 64 11.92 -15.32 6.02
CA GLY A 64 12.36 -15.98 7.24
C GLY A 64 11.23 -16.25 8.25
N PRO A 65 11.56 -16.92 9.37
CA PRO A 65 10.56 -17.47 10.29
C PRO A 65 9.94 -16.43 11.24
N ARG A 66 10.53 -15.26 11.42
CA ARG A 66 10.04 -14.25 12.38
C ARG A 66 8.85 -13.50 11.81
N ARG A 67 7.72 -13.55 12.50
CA ARG A 67 6.55 -12.74 12.14
C ARG A 67 6.88 -11.25 12.22
N GLY A 68 6.39 -10.48 11.24
CA GLY A 68 6.53 -9.03 11.20
C GLY A 68 7.92 -8.51 10.80
N ARG A 69 8.96 -9.34 10.75
CA ARG A 69 10.31 -8.92 10.35
C ARG A 69 10.83 -9.74 9.18
N LEU A 70 11.62 -9.12 8.36
CA LEU A 70 12.36 -9.79 7.29
C LEU A 70 13.65 -10.42 7.83
N ARG A 71 14.09 -11.54 7.23
CA ARG A 71 15.41 -12.10 7.50
C ARG A 71 16.52 -11.16 7.01
N PRO A 72 17.74 -11.26 7.59
CA PRO A 72 18.88 -10.54 7.04
C PRO A 72 19.05 -10.82 5.55
N GLY A 73 19.28 -9.78 4.75
CA GLY A 73 19.46 -9.86 3.30
C GLY A 73 18.16 -9.91 2.47
N ALA A 74 16.99 -10.15 3.06
CA ALA A 74 15.74 -10.16 2.31
C ALA A 74 15.42 -8.80 1.67
N GLU A 75 15.73 -7.70 2.35
CA GLU A 75 15.53 -6.36 1.78
C GLU A 75 16.45 -6.10 0.57
N ALA A 76 17.68 -6.59 0.60
CA ALA A 76 18.57 -6.51 -0.56
C ALA A 76 18.03 -7.30 -1.76
N ASP A 77 17.42 -8.48 -1.51
CA ASP A 77 16.73 -9.25 -2.55
C ASP A 77 15.55 -8.48 -3.12
N ILE A 78 14.73 -7.85 -2.27
CA ILE A 78 13.61 -6.99 -2.67
C ILE A 78 14.11 -5.83 -3.54
N VAL A 79 15.14 -5.11 -3.10
CA VAL A 79 15.72 -3.98 -3.85
C VAL A 79 16.21 -4.43 -5.23
N ARG A 80 16.87 -5.59 -5.32
CA ARG A 80 17.32 -6.16 -6.60
C ARG A 80 16.11 -6.43 -7.51
N HIS A 81 15.08 -7.15 -7.07
CA HIS A 81 13.89 -7.43 -7.86
C HIS A 81 13.19 -6.15 -8.33
N CYS A 82 13.07 -5.16 -7.45
CA CYS A 82 12.48 -3.88 -7.82
C CYS A 82 13.31 -3.13 -8.88
N ARG A 83 14.64 -3.22 -8.81
CA ARG A 83 15.53 -2.62 -9.83
C ARG A 83 15.45 -3.34 -11.16
N ASP A 84 15.46 -4.67 -11.16
CA ASP A 84 15.33 -5.50 -12.36
C ASP A 84 14.03 -5.23 -13.11
N GLU A 85 12.97 -4.83 -12.40
CA GLU A 85 11.65 -4.45 -12.93
C GLU A 85 11.49 -2.94 -13.16
N ASP A 86 12.54 -2.14 -13.07
CA ASP A 86 12.50 -0.67 -13.22
C ASP A 86 11.45 0.01 -12.33
N VAL A 87 11.25 -0.48 -11.12
CA VAL A 87 10.24 0.04 -10.17
C VAL A 87 10.58 1.46 -9.73
N GLN A 88 9.59 2.33 -9.80
CA GLN A 88 9.68 3.74 -9.40
C GLN A 88 8.94 4.02 -8.09
N LEU A 89 7.89 3.25 -7.80
CA LEU A 89 7.06 3.37 -6.60
C LEU A 89 6.79 1.98 -6.02
N ILE A 90 6.93 1.84 -4.71
CA ILE A 90 6.48 0.67 -3.95
C ILE A 90 5.17 1.00 -3.24
N VAL A 91 4.17 0.11 -3.35
CA VAL A 91 2.89 0.21 -2.67
C VAL A 91 2.71 -1.00 -1.75
N LEU A 92 2.65 -0.75 -0.45
CA LEU A 92 2.30 -1.76 0.54
C LEU A 92 0.77 -1.87 0.62
N ALA A 93 0.24 -3.03 0.28
CA ALA A 93 -1.19 -3.32 0.21
C ALA A 93 -1.54 -4.56 1.04
N GLY A 94 -1.36 -4.48 2.35
CA GLY A 94 -1.49 -5.62 3.27
C GLY A 94 -0.25 -6.50 3.28
N PHE A 95 0.92 -5.92 3.22
CA PHE A 95 2.18 -6.60 3.44
C PHE A 95 2.47 -6.71 4.94
N MET A 96 2.66 -7.94 5.43
CA MET A 96 2.73 -8.24 6.86
C MET A 96 4.15 -8.19 7.41
N ARG A 97 5.08 -7.55 6.73
CA ARG A 97 6.47 -7.35 7.16
C ARG A 97 6.79 -5.87 7.26
N ILE A 98 7.57 -5.53 8.27
CA ILE A 98 8.12 -4.19 8.44
C ILE A 98 9.30 -4.06 7.49
N LEU A 99 9.31 -3.00 6.68
CA LEU A 99 10.46 -2.60 5.87
C LEU A 99 11.33 -1.65 6.68
N GLU A 100 12.61 -1.92 6.69
CA GLU A 100 13.64 -1.12 7.35
C GLU A 100 14.78 -0.86 6.34
N GLY A 101 15.83 -0.22 6.70
CA GLY A 101 17.13 -0.13 6.03
C GLY A 101 17.10 -0.09 4.50
N ASP A 102 17.54 -1.17 3.84
CA ASP A 102 17.89 -1.18 2.40
C ASP A 102 16.74 -0.75 1.47
N VAL A 103 15.49 -1.15 1.76
CA VAL A 103 14.34 -0.78 0.91
C VAL A 103 13.99 0.69 1.10
N LEU A 104 13.93 1.18 2.35
CA LEU A 104 13.58 2.58 2.63
C LEU A 104 14.68 3.52 2.13
N ASP A 105 15.94 3.13 2.20
CA ASP A 105 17.07 3.92 1.69
C ASP A 105 17.06 3.97 0.16
N ALA A 106 16.87 2.82 -0.51
CA ALA A 106 16.85 2.73 -1.97
C ALA A 106 15.63 3.43 -2.60
N PHE A 107 14.49 3.45 -1.86
CA PHE A 107 13.22 4.01 -2.31
C PHE A 107 12.74 5.16 -1.41
N THR A 108 13.66 5.98 -0.89
CA THR A 108 13.31 7.15 -0.06
C THR A 108 12.24 8.01 -0.73
N GLY A 109 11.12 8.27 -0.01
CA GLY A 109 9.98 9.04 -0.50
C GLY A 109 9.20 8.35 -1.64
N ARG A 110 9.44 7.06 -1.90
CA ARG A 110 8.83 6.27 -2.97
C ARG A 110 8.23 4.94 -2.46
N VAL A 111 7.90 4.87 -1.18
CA VAL A 111 7.17 3.76 -0.58
C VAL A 111 5.90 4.31 0.03
N MET A 112 4.75 3.82 -0.39
CA MET A 112 3.43 4.15 0.15
C MET A 112 2.81 2.95 0.85
N ASN A 113 2.00 3.21 1.88
CA ASN A 113 1.18 2.19 2.54
C ASN A 113 -0.28 2.63 2.58
N ILE A 114 -1.21 1.70 2.39
CA ILE A 114 -2.63 1.88 2.71
C ILE A 114 -2.90 1.28 4.09
N HIS A 115 -3.39 2.10 5.02
CA HIS A 115 -3.71 1.71 6.37
C HIS A 115 -5.21 1.90 6.65
N PRO A 116 -5.91 0.89 7.20
CA PRO A 116 -7.36 0.90 7.34
C PRO A 116 -7.83 1.63 8.60
N SER A 117 -7.29 2.80 8.88
CA SER A 117 -7.77 3.74 9.89
C SER A 117 -7.47 5.19 9.51
N LEU A 118 -8.08 6.12 10.22
CA LEU A 118 -7.72 7.54 10.17
C LEU A 118 -6.50 7.79 11.06
N LEU A 119 -5.29 7.62 10.50
CA LEU A 119 -4.06 7.90 11.21
C LEU A 119 -4.04 9.35 11.75
N PRO A 120 -3.48 9.59 12.93
CA PRO A 120 -2.60 8.72 13.72
C PRO A 120 -3.29 7.73 14.66
N SER A 121 -4.62 7.56 14.56
CA SER A 121 -5.38 6.62 15.41
C SER A 121 -5.29 5.19 14.89
N PHE A 122 -5.35 4.22 15.80
CA PHE A 122 -5.46 2.78 15.50
C PHE A 122 -4.35 2.26 14.58
N LYS A 123 -3.10 2.53 14.93
CA LYS A 123 -1.93 1.98 14.24
C LYS A 123 -1.82 0.46 14.38
N GLY A 124 -1.09 -0.19 13.48
CA GLY A 124 -0.78 -1.61 13.53
C GLY A 124 -1.92 -2.50 13.01
N LEU A 125 -2.00 -3.71 13.53
CA LEU A 125 -2.88 -4.75 13.01
C LEU A 125 -4.34 -4.55 13.42
N SER A 126 -5.28 -5.01 12.56
CA SER A 126 -6.72 -5.03 12.84
C SER A 126 -7.33 -3.67 13.18
N ALA A 127 -6.84 -2.60 12.56
CA ALA A 127 -7.22 -1.22 12.87
C ALA A 127 -8.74 -0.96 12.76
N GLN A 128 -9.44 -1.57 11.78
CA GLN A 128 -10.90 -1.46 11.65
C GLN A 128 -11.61 -2.04 12.87
N ARG A 129 -11.15 -3.20 13.34
CA ARG A 129 -11.71 -3.85 14.54
C ARG A 129 -11.44 -3.03 15.78
N GLN A 130 -10.22 -2.48 15.93
CA GLN A 130 -9.90 -1.57 17.02
C GLN A 130 -10.84 -0.35 17.03
N ALA A 131 -11.07 0.26 15.87
CA ALA A 131 -11.96 1.42 15.73
C ALA A 131 -13.41 1.06 16.10
N PHE A 132 -13.90 -0.09 15.62
CA PHE A 132 -15.24 -0.59 15.93
C PHE A 132 -15.41 -0.86 17.44
N GLU A 133 -14.49 -1.61 18.05
CA GLU A 133 -14.52 -1.95 19.48
C GLU A 133 -14.35 -0.72 20.39
N TYR A 134 -13.64 0.30 19.93
CA TYR A 134 -13.52 1.58 20.64
C TYR A 134 -14.83 2.39 20.61
N GLY A 135 -15.72 2.13 19.65
CA GLY A 135 -17.01 2.81 19.52
C GLY A 135 -16.92 4.17 18.83
N VAL A 136 -15.97 4.36 17.90
CA VAL A 136 -15.87 5.61 17.13
C VAL A 136 -17.12 5.79 16.26
N LYS A 137 -17.49 7.04 15.96
CA LYS A 137 -18.58 7.38 15.05
C LYS A 137 -18.10 7.70 13.62
N ILE A 138 -16.79 7.93 13.47
CA ILE A 138 -16.13 8.16 12.19
C ILE A 138 -14.93 7.23 12.12
N ALA A 139 -14.85 6.43 11.07
CA ALA A 139 -13.72 5.57 10.73
C ALA A 139 -13.22 5.90 9.31
N GLY A 140 -12.27 5.15 8.78
CA GLY A 140 -11.78 5.37 7.42
C GLY A 140 -10.43 4.73 7.17
N CYS A 141 -9.72 5.25 6.18
CA CYS A 141 -8.42 4.76 5.77
C CYS A 141 -7.46 5.91 5.42
N THR A 142 -6.18 5.58 5.40
CA THR A 142 -5.09 6.53 5.15
C THR A 142 -4.09 5.95 4.17
N VAL A 143 -3.73 6.69 3.12
CA VAL A 143 -2.52 6.46 2.34
C VAL A 143 -1.44 7.40 2.87
N HIS A 144 -0.29 6.85 3.20
CA HIS A 144 0.84 7.62 3.71
C HIS A 144 2.17 7.13 3.11
N PHE A 145 3.18 7.98 3.07
CA PHE A 145 4.53 7.53 2.81
C PHE A 145 5.05 6.72 4.00
N VAL A 146 5.88 5.72 3.70
CA VAL A 146 6.49 4.87 4.73
C VAL A 146 7.85 5.45 5.13
N ASP A 147 8.06 5.56 6.43
CA ASP A 147 9.33 5.87 7.07
C ASP A 147 9.66 4.80 8.12
N ALA A 148 10.70 5.01 8.91
CA ALA A 148 11.12 4.07 9.95
C ALA A 148 10.12 3.93 11.12
N SER A 149 9.08 4.78 11.19
CA SER A 149 8.07 4.72 12.23
C SER A 149 6.88 3.85 11.81
N LEU A 150 6.34 3.06 12.74
CA LEU A 150 5.15 2.24 12.45
C LEU A 150 3.95 3.15 12.18
N ASP A 151 3.41 3.07 10.95
CA ASP A 151 2.26 3.85 10.47
C ASP A 151 2.35 5.34 10.86
N GLY A 152 3.56 5.91 10.72
CA GLY A 152 3.82 7.26 11.21
C GLY A 152 4.32 8.24 10.16
N GLY A 153 4.57 7.80 8.94
CA GLY A 153 5.06 8.64 7.85
C GLY A 153 4.07 9.71 7.36
N PRO A 154 4.51 10.62 6.50
CA PRO A 154 3.69 11.74 6.00
C PRO A 154 2.42 11.25 5.28
N ILE A 155 1.27 11.78 5.69
CA ILE A 155 -0.04 11.41 5.16
C ILE A 155 -0.25 12.05 3.78
N ILE A 156 -0.64 11.23 2.80
CA ILE A 156 -0.95 11.66 1.43
C ILE A 156 -2.45 11.95 1.29
N LEU A 157 -3.28 10.94 1.54
CA LEU A 157 -4.74 11.04 1.45
C LEU A 157 -5.40 10.30 2.61
N GLN A 158 -6.56 10.81 3.01
CA GLN A 158 -7.46 10.13 3.95
C GLN A 158 -8.87 10.13 3.40
N SER A 159 -9.62 9.06 3.69
CA SER A 159 -11.04 9.00 3.45
C SER A 159 -11.77 8.59 4.72
N ALA A 160 -12.78 9.35 5.08
CA ALA A 160 -13.58 9.16 6.28
C ALA A 160 -15.00 8.64 5.92
N ILE A 161 -15.48 7.69 6.73
CA ILE A 161 -16.84 7.18 6.62
C ILE A 161 -17.53 7.19 8.00
N ALA A 162 -18.85 7.35 8.03
CA ALA A 162 -19.62 7.20 9.26
C ALA A 162 -19.66 5.72 9.69
N VAL A 163 -19.65 5.46 10.99
CA VAL A 163 -19.97 4.16 11.57
C VAL A 163 -21.47 4.18 11.95
N HIS A 164 -22.23 3.23 11.39
CA HIS A 164 -23.68 3.14 11.64
C HIS A 164 -23.96 2.29 12.86
N ASP A 165 -25.08 2.54 13.52
CA ASP A 165 -25.45 1.82 14.76
C ASP A 165 -25.70 0.32 14.54
N ASN A 166 -26.01 -0.09 13.31
CA ASN A 166 -26.21 -1.49 12.91
C ASN A 166 -24.98 -2.12 12.24
N ASP A 167 -23.85 -1.41 12.16
CA ASP A 167 -22.60 -2.01 11.65
C ASP A 167 -22.09 -3.07 12.63
N ASP A 168 -21.54 -4.13 12.10
CA ASP A 168 -20.56 -4.97 12.77
C ASP A 168 -19.14 -4.67 12.25
N ALA A 169 -18.15 -5.31 12.85
CA ALA A 169 -16.75 -5.07 12.48
C ALA A 169 -16.45 -5.46 11.03
N GLU A 170 -17.13 -6.46 10.48
CA GLU A 170 -16.94 -6.90 9.09
C GLU A 170 -17.61 -5.95 8.09
N MET A 171 -18.84 -5.49 8.38
CA MET A 171 -19.53 -4.48 7.58
C MET A 171 -18.71 -3.18 7.50
N LEU A 172 -18.19 -2.73 8.64
CA LEU A 172 -17.31 -1.57 8.68
C LEU A 172 -16.03 -1.77 7.85
N ARG A 173 -15.40 -2.95 7.98
CA ARG A 173 -14.21 -3.33 7.20
C ARG A 173 -14.46 -3.29 5.69
N GLU A 174 -15.59 -3.84 5.24
CA GLU A 174 -15.92 -3.84 3.81
C GLU A 174 -16.15 -2.43 3.26
N ARG A 175 -16.80 -1.57 4.02
CA ARG A 175 -17.03 -0.17 3.65
C ARG A 175 -15.73 0.64 3.62
N ILE A 176 -14.83 0.41 4.58
CA ILE A 176 -13.48 1.02 4.56
C ILE A 176 -12.71 0.55 3.33
N LEU A 177 -12.79 -0.74 2.98
CA LEU A 177 -12.07 -1.32 1.86
C LEU A 177 -12.44 -0.66 0.51
N VAL A 178 -13.69 -0.27 0.31
CA VAL A 178 -14.10 0.48 -0.88
C VAL A 178 -13.35 1.82 -0.98
N GLU A 179 -13.20 2.51 0.13
CA GLU A 179 -12.45 3.76 0.18
C GLU A 179 -10.94 3.56 0.02
N GLU A 180 -10.39 2.47 0.58
CA GLU A 180 -8.98 2.10 0.36
C GLU A 180 -8.66 1.96 -1.13
N HIS A 181 -9.48 1.22 -1.88
CA HIS A 181 -9.32 1.03 -3.32
C HIS A 181 -9.28 2.36 -4.07
N ARG A 182 -10.17 3.28 -3.70
CA ARG A 182 -10.31 4.59 -4.33
C ARG A 182 -9.11 5.51 -4.07
N ILE A 183 -8.74 5.69 -2.79
CA ILE A 183 -7.69 6.65 -2.43
C ILE A 183 -6.29 6.12 -2.73
N LEU A 184 -6.07 4.79 -2.70
CA LEU A 184 -4.78 4.21 -3.05
C LEU A 184 -4.44 4.45 -4.53
N ALA A 185 -5.39 4.20 -5.43
CA ALA A 185 -5.22 4.47 -6.85
C ALA A 185 -4.97 5.97 -7.11
N ARG A 186 -5.74 6.85 -6.44
CA ARG A 186 -5.54 8.31 -6.55
C ARG A 186 -4.15 8.73 -6.06
N ALA A 187 -3.69 8.24 -4.92
CA ALA A 187 -2.36 8.57 -4.39
C ALA A 187 -1.23 8.14 -5.34
N ALA A 188 -1.34 6.92 -5.92
CA ALA A 188 -0.37 6.43 -6.89
C ALA A 188 -0.35 7.29 -8.17
N ASP A 189 -1.51 7.73 -8.68
CA ASP A 189 -1.59 8.59 -9.85
C ASP A 189 -1.01 9.98 -9.59
N LEU A 190 -1.29 10.59 -8.43
CA LEU A 190 -0.70 11.86 -8.02
C LEU A 190 0.83 11.78 -7.93
N PHE A 191 1.36 10.68 -7.37
CA PHE A 191 2.80 10.43 -7.34
C PHE A 191 3.38 10.32 -8.76
N ALA A 192 2.78 9.50 -9.61
CA ALA A 192 3.23 9.28 -10.98
C ALA A 192 3.27 10.57 -11.81
N ARG A 193 2.36 11.50 -11.55
CA ARG A 193 2.31 12.83 -12.17
C ARG A 193 3.27 13.85 -11.55
N GLY A 194 4.06 13.45 -10.55
CA GLY A 194 5.00 14.35 -9.86
C GLY A 194 4.30 15.48 -9.07
N ARG A 195 3.03 15.27 -8.69
CA ARG A 195 2.24 16.26 -7.96
C ARG A 195 2.63 16.36 -6.48
N LEU A 196 3.06 15.24 -5.88
CA LEU A 196 3.29 15.16 -4.44
C LEU A 196 4.64 15.76 -4.04
N ARG A 197 4.63 16.64 -3.05
CA ARG A 197 5.80 17.25 -2.43
C ARG A 197 5.73 17.07 -0.91
N ILE A 198 6.76 16.51 -0.33
CA ILE A 198 6.87 16.34 1.14
C ILE A 198 7.55 17.58 1.71
N GLU A 199 6.88 18.25 2.63
CA GLU A 199 7.41 19.36 3.44
C GLU A 199 7.27 18.99 4.92
N GLU A 200 8.37 18.57 5.54
CA GLU A 200 8.40 18.01 6.90
C GLU A 200 7.42 16.84 7.04
N ARG A 201 6.31 17.04 7.76
CA ARG A 201 5.26 16.02 7.92
C ARG A 201 4.05 16.20 7.00
N ARG A 202 4.05 17.21 6.15
CA ARG A 202 2.93 17.51 5.25
C ARG A 202 3.24 17.04 3.84
N VAL A 203 2.26 16.47 3.19
CA VAL A 203 2.31 16.20 1.74
C VAL A 203 1.42 17.21 1.05
N LEU A 204 1.99 17.96 0.12
CA LEU A 204 1.31 18.96 -0.69
C LEU A 204 1.05 18.43 -2.10
N GLY A 205 0.12 19.05 -2.86
CA GLY A 205 -0.23 18.65 -4.21
C GLY A 205 -1.28 17.55 -4.29
N THR A 206 -2.03 17.34 -3.21
CA THR A 206 -3.09 16.31 -3.10
C THR A 206 -4.46 16.80 -3.59
N GLU A 207 -4.61 18.10 -3.80
CA GLU A 207 -5.82 18.73 -4.36
C GLU A 207 -5.83 18.62 -5.89
N ASP A 208 -7.02 18.68 -6.50
CA ASP A 208 -7.21 18.61 -7.96
C ASP A 208 -6.79 19.91 -8.69
#